data_7f62fdacb03b37beb892351576bbad9c
#
_entry.id   7f62fdacb03b37beb892351576bbad9c
#
_cell.length_a   1.000
_cell.length_b   1.000
_cell.length_c   1.000
_cell.angle_alpha   90.00
_cell.angle_beta   90.00
_cell.angle_gamma   90.00
#
_symmetry.space_group_name_H-M   'P 1'
#
loop_
_entity.id
_entity.type
_entity.pdbx_description
1 polymer ?
#
loop_
_entity_poly.entity_id
_entity_poly.type
_entity_poly.pdbx_seq_one_letter_code
_entity_poly.pdbx_strand_id
1 'polypeptide(L)'
;TFSPWNSPMFVIKKKAGRWDMLSDLQVVNAVIQPMGALQPGLPSPTMIPRDWPLIIIDLKDCFFNIPLVESDFEKFAFTIPAMNNKEPAARYHWKVLLQDMLNSPTICQTFVGKAIPPVRDQFPDSYIIHYMDDILCAAKNRDRLSQCYSYLQEVVANAGLLIAPDKIQMATHFQYWRMQVQERAIKPQKVQIRKDSLKTK
;
A
#
# COMPACT_ATOMS: atom_id res chain seq x y z
N THR A 1 11.24 -18.89 -16.21
CA THR A 1 10.04 -18.94 -17.05
C THR A 1 10.39 -18.82 -18.54
N PHE A 2 9.53 -19.35 -19.41
CA PHE A 2 9.62 -19.24 -20.89
C PHE A 2 8.54 -18.27 -21.42
N SER A 3 8.28 -17.20 -20.73
CA SER A 3 7.29 -16.20 -21.14
C SER A 3 7.74 -15.43 -22.39
N PRO A 4 6.84 -15.09 -23.33
CA PRO A 4 7.12 -14.17 -24.45
C PRO A 4 7.27 -12.71 -23.98
N TRP A 5 6.80 -12.40 -22.77
CA TRP A 5 6.85 -11.06 -22.18
C TRP A 5 8.18 -10.82 -21.46
N ASN A 6 8.65 -9.59 -21.45
CA ASN A 6 9.86 -9.22 -20.72
C ASN A 6 9.84 -7.73 -20.36
N SER A 7 9.61 -7.41 -19.11
CA SER A 7 9.65 -6.03 -18.60
C SER A 7 11.08 -5.64 -18.23
N PRO A 8 11.56 -4.45 -18.61
CA PRO A 8 12.85 -3.96 -18.16
C PRO A 8 12.90 -3.84 -16.63
N MET A 9 14.07 -4.15 -16.06
CA MET A 9 14.32 -4.04 -14.63
C MET A 9 15.39 -3.00 -14.36
N PHE A 10 15.22 -2.23 -13.31
CA PHE A 10 16.22 -1.30 -12.82
C PHE A 10 16.24 -1.30 -11.29
N VAL A 11 17.37 -0.87 -10.75
CA VAL A 11 17.63 -0.88 -9.30
C VAL A 11 17.85 0.55 -8.85
N ILE A 12 17.12 0.99 -7.81
CA ILE A 12 17.28 2.30 -7.21
C ILE A 12 17.78 2.18 -5.78
N LYS A 13 18.66 3.09 -5.37
CA LYS A 13 19.12 3.18 -3.99
C LYS A 13 18.22 4.10 -3.19
N LYS A 14 17.54 3.57 -2.17
CA LYS A 14 16.74 4.37 -1.23
C LYS A 14 17.63 5.21 -0.32
N LYS A 15 17.09 6.30 0.21
CA LYS A 15 17.79 7.18 1.19
C LYS A 15 18.31 6.41 2.41
N ALA A 16 17.63 5.34 2.82
CA ALA A 16 18.02 4.44 3.91
C ALA A 16 19.16 3.46 3.54
N GLY A 17 19.78 3.59 2.36
CA GLY A 17 20.89 2.74 1.92
C GLY A 17 20.48 1.39 1.32
N ARG A 18 19.21 1.00 1.38
CA ARG A 18 18.69 -0.22 0.75
C ARG A 18 18.51 -0.02 -0.76
N TRP A 19 18.63 -1.12 -1.50
CA TRP A 19 18.36 -1.17 -2.93
C TRP A 19 16.97 -1.74 -3.16
N ASP A 20 16.19 -1.09 -4.01
CA ASP A 20 14.91 -1.60 -4.49
C ASP A 20 15.01 -1.96 -5.96
N MET A 21 14.45 -3.11 -6.29
CA MET A 21 14.30 -3.58 -7.66
C MET A 21 12.93 -3.18 -8.19
N LEU A 22 12.90 -2.48 -9.31
CA LEU A 22 11.69 -1.98 -9.96
C LEU A 22 11.57 -2.56 -11.36
N SER A 23 10.34 -2.82 -11.79
CA SER A 23 10.00 -3.21 -13.17
C SER A 23 9.43 -2.02 -13.92
N ASP A 24 9.87 -1.78 -15.14
CA ASP A 24 9.18 -0.84 -16.03
C ASP A 24 7.94 -1.54 -16.62
N LEU A 25 6.78 -1.12 -16.17
CA LEU A 25 5.50 -1.68 -16.58
C LEU A 25 4.75 -0.82 -17.59
N GLN A 26 5.38 0.19 -18.22
CA GLN A 26 4.70 1.10 -19.13
C GLN A 26 3.99 0.35 -20.27
N VAL A 27 4.66 -0.62 -20.89
CA VAL A 27 4.08 -1.43 -21.99
C VAL A 27 2.94 -2.32 -21.47
N VAL A 28 3.11 -2.92 -20.30
CA VAL A 28 2.07 -3.75 -19.66
C VAL A 28 0.86 -2.89 -19.30
N ASN A 29 1.09 -1.73 -18.68
CA ASN A 29 0.04 -0.79 -18.29
C ASN A 29 -0.74 -0.24 -19.49
N ALA A 30 -0.12 -0.13 -20.67
CA ALA A 30 -0.79 0.34 -21.89
C ALA A 30 -1.86 -0.63 -22.41
N VAL A 31 -1.78 -1.92 -22.06
CA VAL A 31 -2.74 -2.96 -22.50
C VAL A 31 -3.68 -3.42 -21.39
N ILE A 32 -3.42 -3.03 -20.13
CA ILE A 32 -4.30 -3.34 -18.99
C ILE A 32 -5.55 -2.46 -19.07
N GLN A 33 -6.73 -3.06 -18.93
CA GLN A 33 -7.96 -2.30 -18.76
C GLN A 33 -8.02 -1.66 -17.36
N PRO A 34 -8.24 -0.33 -17.26
CA PRO A 34 -8.40 0.34 -15.98
C PRO A 34 -9.61 -0.19 -15.22
N MET A 35 -9.45 -0.48 -13.93
CA MET A 35 -10.55 -0.89 -13.04
C MET A 35 -11.40 0.29 -12.53
N GLY A 36 -11.06 1.53 -12.95
CA GLY A 36 -11.75 2.74 -12.51
C GLY A 36 -11.23 3.33 -11.20
N ALA A 37 -11.99 4.27 -10.63
CA ALA A 37 -11.60 4.97 -9.41
C ALA A 37 -11.54 4.03 -8.20
N LEU A 38 -10.54 4.26 -7.35
CA LEU A 38 -10.26 3.47 -6.15
C LEU A 38 -11.45 3.33 -5.20
N GLN A 39 -12.17 4.41 -4.99
CA GLN A 39 -13.35 4.47 -4.13
C GLN A 39 -14.13 5.76 -4.42
N PRO A 40 -15.43 5.71 -4.69
CA PRO A 40 -16.24 6.91 -4.71
C PRO A 40 -16.39 7.42 -3.27
N GLY A 41 -15.78 8.58 -2.99
CA GLY A 41 -15.83 9.23 -1.68
C GLY A 41 -14.88 8.57 -0.66
N LEU A 42 -13.74 9.21 -0.41
CA LEU A 42 -12.88 8.83 0.69
C LEU A 42 -13.58 9.12 2.02
N PRO A 43 -13.52 8.18 2.99
CA PRO A 43 -14.03 8.46 4.32
C PRO A 43 -13.30 9.67 4.90
N SER A 44 -14.07 10.71 5.27
CA SER A 44 -13.47 11.91 5.84
C SER A 44 -13.04 11.66 7.29
N PRO A 45 -11.82 12.01 7.68
CA PRO A 45 -11.38 11.98 9.07
C PRO A 45 -12.24 12.85 10.00
N THR A 46 -13.03 13.79 9.44
CA THR A 46 -13.99 14.61 10.20
C THR A 46 -15.16 13.82 10.79
N MET A 47 -15.37 12.58 10.34
CA MET A 47 -16.37 11.66 10.89
C MET A 47 -15.96 11.12 12.28
N ILE A 48 -14.68 11.19 12.63
CA ILE A 48 -14.18 10.69 13.91
C ILE A 48 -14.45 11.74 14.98
N PRO A 49 -15.08 11.37 16.13
CA PRO A 49 -15.27 12.26 17.26
C PRO A 49 -13.94 12.82 17.77
N ARG A 50 -13.90 14.12 18.11
CA ARG A 50 -12.64 14.85 18.39
C ARG A 50 -11.80 14.28 19.52
N ASP A 51 -12.44 13.72 20.55
CA ASP A 51 -11.76 13.28 21.77
C ASP A 51 -11.52 11.76 21.77
N TRP A 52 -11.77 11.08 20.67
CA TRP A 52 -11.56 9.66 20.60
C TRP A 52 -10.09 9.33 20.37
N PRO A 53 -9.50 8.44 21.19
CA PRO A 53 -8.19 7.89 20.91
C PRO A 53 -8.22 7.12 19.61
N LEU A 54 -7.15 7.23 18.86
CA LEU A 54 -7.01 6.55 17.58
C LEU A 54 -5.61 5.99 17.39
N ILE A 55 -5.51 5.05 16.47
CA ILE A 55 -4.28 4.43 16.01
C ILE A 55 -4.30 4.38 14.49
N ILE A 56 -3.18 4.71 13.87
CA ILE A 56 -2.96 4.50 12.44
C ILE A 56 -1.89 3.47 12.26
N ILE A 57 -2.15 2.52 11.40
CA ILE A 57 -1.22 1.48 11.00
C ILE A 57 -1.00 1.53 9.48
N ASP A 58 0.21 1.22 9.08
CA ASP A 58 0.64 1.07 7.69
C ASP A 58 0.88 -0.43 7.44
N LEU A 59 0.35 -0.94 6.34
CA LEU A 59 0.57 -2.33 5.93
C LEU A 59 1.91 -2.42 5.20
N LYS A 60 2.83 -3.18 5.79
CA LYS A 60 4.18 -3.34 5.24
C LYS A 60 4.13 -4.03 3.89
N ASP A 61 4.73 -3.38 2.89
CA ASP A 61 4.91 -3.94 1.54
C ASP A 61 3.60 -4.53 0.97
N CYS A 62 2.45 -3.87 1.21
CA CYS A 62 1.09 -4.38 1.01
C CYS A 62 0.90 -5.03 -0.38
N PHE A 63 1.37 -4.39 -1.45
CA PHE A 63 1.27 -4.94 -2.80
C PHE A 63 1.95 -6.30 -2.92
N PHE A 64 3.15 -6.45 -2.36
CA PHE A 64 3.92 -7.69 -2.44
C PHE A 64 3.36 -8.83 -1.57
N ASN A 65 2.38 -8.55 -0.71
CA ASN A 65 1.65 -9.56 0.05
C ASN A 65 0.37 -10.04 -0.67
N ILE A 66 -0.02 -9.42 -1.78
CA ILE A 66 -1.22 -9.78 -2.54
C ILE A 66 -0.82 -10.61 -3.76
N PRO A 67 -1.24 -11.88 -3.85
CA PRO A 67 -0.88 -12.74 -4.96
C PRO A 67 -1.58 -12.32 -6.26
N LEU A 68 -0.89 -12.45 -7.38
CA LEU A 68 -1.47 -12.43 -8.71
C LEU A 68 -2.17 -13.76 -9.00
N VAL A 69 -3.10 -13.75 -9.94
CA VAL A 69 -3.65 -14.99 -10.50
C VAL A 69 -2.58 -15.67 -11.34
N GLU A 70 -2.46 -16.99 -11.24
CA GLU A 70 -1.39 -17.77 -11.90
C GLU A 70 -1.35 -17.58 -13.43
N SER A 71 -2.53 -17.43 -14.06
CA SER A 71 -2.66 -17.15 -15.51
C SER A 71 -2.03 -15.82 -15.94
N ASP A 72 -1.74 -14.93 -15.00
CA ASP A 72 -1.16 -13.63 -15.27
C ASP A 72 0.36 -13.56 -15.01
N PHE A 73 0.94 -14.57 -14.33
CA PHE A 73 2.35 -14.55 -13.95
C PHE A 73 3.29 -14.28 -15.12
N GLU A 74 3.07 -14.93 -16.25
CA GLU A 74 3.93 -14.81 -17.43
C GLU A 74 3.95 -13.40 -18.03
N LYS A 75 2.87 -12.61 -17.85
CA LYS A 75 2.76 -11.23 -18.32
C LYS A 75 3.70 -10.28 -17.56
N PHE A 76 4.12 -10.67 -16.37
CA PHE A 76 5.03 -9.93 -15.49
C PHE A 76 6.42 -10.57 -15.43
N ALA A 77 6.85 -11.17 -16.53
CA ALA A 77 8.18 -11.74 -16.64
C ALA A 77 9.25 -10.67 -16.84
N PHE A 78 10.43 -10.95 -16.32
CA PHE A 78 11.62 -10.10 -16.43
C PHE A 78 12.90 -10.94 -16.52
N THR A 79 13.98 -10.30 -16.94
CA THR A 79 15.28 -10.95 -17.11
C THR A 79 16.32 -10.26 -16.22
N ILE A 80 17.07 -11.07 -15.47
CA ILE A 80 18.26 -10.61 -14.76
C ILE A 80 19.48 -11.03 -15.58
N PRO A 81 20.27 -10.06 -16.11
CA PRO A 81 21.48 -10.39 -16.84
C PRO A 81 22.54 -11.00 -15.91
N ALA A 82 23.30 -11.95 -16.42
CA ALA A 82 24.43 -12.49 -15.68
C ALA A 82 25.59 -11.47 -15.63
N MET A 83 26.34 -11.48 -14.54
CA MET A 83 27.56 -10.66 -14.43
C MET A 83 28.59 -11.06 -15.48
N ASN A 84 29.04 -10.08 -16.27
CA ASN A 84 30.05 -10.24 -17.32
C ASN A 84 29.70 -11.31 -18.40
N ASN A 85 28.43 -11.59 -18.63
CA ASN A 85 27.94 -12.58 -19.60
C ASN A 85 28.57 -13.98 -19.44
N LYS A 86 28.99 -14.33 -18.22
CA LYS A 86 29.61 -15.65 -17.94
C LYS A 86 28.61 -16.81 -17.97
N GLU A 87 27.33 -16.50 -17.78
CA GLU A 87 26.23 -17.46 -17.74
C GLU A 87 25.04 -16.94 -18.53
N PRO A 88 24.11 -17.81 -18.96
CA PRO A 88 22.85 -17.35 -19.55
C PRO A 88 22.06 -16.45 -18.58
N ALA A 89 21.42 -15.42 -19.10
CA ALA A 89 20.56 -14.56 -18.30
C ALA A 89 19.40 -15.35 -17.68
N ALA A 90 19.11 -15.11 -16.41
CA ALA A 90 18.05 -15.80 -15.70
C ALA A 90 16.70 -15.10 -15.90
N ARG A 91 15.67 -15.87 -16.22
CA ARG A 91 14.31 -15.34 -16.42
C ARG A 91 13.39 -15.73 -15.29
N TYR A 92 12.67 -14.72 -14.80
CA TYR A 92 11.71 -14.81 -13.68
C TYR A 92 10.37 -14.22 -14.08
N HIS A 93 9.38 -14.39 -13.24
CA HIS A 93 8.12 -13.64 -13.27
C HIS A 93 7.69 -13.28 -11.85
N TRP A 94 6.95 -12.20 -11.73
CA TRP A 94 6.33 -11.82 -10.48
C TRP A 94 5.12 -12.72 -10.20
N LYS A 95 4.92 -13.07 -8.92
CA LYS A 95 3.75 -13.82 -8.41
C LYS A 95 2.85 -12.97 -7.54
N VAL A 96 3.22 -11.72 -7.33
CA VAL A 96 2.54 -10.77 -6.46
C VAL A 96 2.31 -9.45 -7.19
N LEU A 97 1.44 -8.61 -6.65
CA LEU A 97 1.18 -7.29 -7.21
C LEU A 97 2.47 -6.44 -7.22
N LEU A 98 2.64 -5.67 -8.28
CA LEU A 98 3.74 -4.73 -8.41
C LEU A 98 3.25 -3.31 -8.10
N GLN A 99 4.15 -2.48 -7.52
CA GLN A 99 3.80 -1.11 -7.12
C GLN A 99 3.37 -0.24 -8.30
N ASP A 100 4.02 -0.38 -9.46
CA ASP A 100 3.79 0.45 -10.64
C ASP A 100 2.75 -0.11 -11.61
N MET A 101 2.06 -1.21 -11.29
CA MET A 101 0.97 -1.74 -12.10
C MET A 101 -0.27 -0.86 -11.96
N LEU A 102 -0.91 -0.52 -13.10
CA LEU A 102 -2.03 0.40 -13.20
C LEU A 102 -3.16 0.13 -12.17
N ASN A 103 -3.52 -1.13 -12.00
CA ASN A 103 -4.63 -1.54 -11.14
C ASN A 103 -4.22 -1.94 -9.72
N SER A 104 -2.92 -1.95 -9.38
CA SER A 104 -2.46 -2.35 -8.05
C SER A 104 -3.09 -1.55 -6.91
N PRO A 105 -3.25 -0.22 -7.01
CA PRO A 105 -3.95 0.54 -5.97
C PRO A 105 -5.39 0.09 -5.75
N THR A 106 -6.14 -0.13 -6.84
CA THR A 106 -7.55 -0.57 -6.78
C THR A 106 -7.68 -2.00 -6.24
N ILE A 107 -6.77 -2.90 -6.63
CA ILE A 107 -6.75 -4.27 -6.14
C ILE A 107 -6.37 -4.29 -4.66
N CYS A 108 -5.36 -3.54 -4.24
CA CYS A 108 -4.97 -3.41 -2.83
C CYS A 108 -6.13 -2.90 -1.98
N GLN A 109 -6.77 -1.79 -2.39
CA GLN A 109 -7.95 -1.24 -1.71
C GLN A 109 -9.07 -2.29 -1.55
N THR A 110 -9.33 -3.06 -2.61
CA THR A 110 -10.36 -4.10 -2.61
C THR A 110 -9.97 -5.27 -1.71
N PHE A 111 -8.71 -5.69 -1.76
CA PHE A 111 -8.21 -6.81 -0.96
C PHE A 111 -8.28 -6.50 0.54
N VAL A 112 -7.76 -5.36 0.96
CA VAL A 112 -7.84 -4.88 2.34
C VAL A 112 -9.30 -4.68 2.75
N GLY A 113 -10.11 -4.09 1.87
CA GLY A 113 -11.56 -3.89 2.10
C GLY A 113 -12.33 -5.18 2.35
N LYS A 114 -11.89 -6.30 1.77
CA LYS A 114 -12.47 -7.64 2.02
C LYS A 114 -11.92 -8.30 3.28
N ALA A 115 -10.74 -7.93 3.72
CA ALA A 115 -10.11 -8.51 4.91
C ALA A 115 -10.69 -7.95 6.21
N ILE A 116 -11.01 -6.64 6.28
CA ILE A 116 -11.39 -5.95 7.53
C ILE A 116 -12.86 -6.00 7.98
N PRO A 117 -13.88 -6.45 7.22
CA PRO A 117 -15.26 -6.54 7.70
C PRO A 117 -15.41 -7.24 9.05
N PRO A 118 -14.73 -8.37 9.36
CA PRO A 118 -14.84 -9.01 10.69
C PRO A 118 -14.52 -8.07 11.85
N VAL A 119 -13.57 -7.14 11.66
CA VAL A 119 -13.22 -6.14 12.69
C VAL A 119 -14.35 -5.14 12.88
N ARG A 120 -14.98 -4.69 11.80
CA ARG A 120 -16.13 -3.77 11.86
C ARG A 120 -17.34 -4.41 12.51
N ASP A 121 -17.58 -5.69 12.24
CA ASP A 121 -18.70 -6.45 12.82
C ASP A 121 -18.50 -6.67 14.33
N GLN A 122 -17.26 -6.94 14.76
CA GLN A 122 -16.91 -7.13 16.17
C GLN A 122 -16.89 -5.80 16.96
N PHE A 123 -16.61 -4.69 16.29
CA PHE A 123 -16.47 -3.36 16.88
C PHE A 123 -17.37 -2.31 16.21
N PRO A 124 -18.71 -2.51 16.20
CA PRO A 124 -19.65 -1.61 15.49
C PRO A 124 -19.70 -0.19 16.10
N ASP A 125 -19.21 -0.04 17.33
CA ASP A 125 -19.08 1.21 18.07
C ASP A 125 -17.75 1.94 17.83
N SER A 126 -16.90 1.43 16.92
CA SER A 126 -15.59 1.98 16.60
C SER A 126 -15.52 2.39 15.14
N TYR A 127 -14.66 3.36 14.81
CA TYR A 127 -14.40 3.77 13.43
C TYR A 127 -13.18 3.00 12.89
N ILE A 128 -13.39 2.23 11.83
CA ILE A 128 -12.34 1.50 11.12
C ILE A 128 -12.39 1.95 9.66
N ILE A 129 -11.44 2.79 9.30
CA ILE A 129 -11.33 3.43 7.99
C ILE A 129 -10.03 2.93 7.35
N HIS A 130 -10.06 2.57 6.07
CA HIS A 130 -8.85 2.21 5.35
C HIS A 130 -8.74 2.92 4.02
N TYR A 131 -7.53 3.15 3.60
CA TYR A 131 -7.17 3.64 2.28
C TYR A 131 -5.87 2.98 1.83
N MET A 132 -5.98 2.07 0.85
CA MET A 132 -4.88 1.22 0.40
C MET A 132 -4.20 0.47 1.55
N ASP A 133 -2.98 0.85 1.88
CA ASP A 133 -2.13 0.29 2.92
C ASP A 133 -2.26 0.95 4.30
N ASP A 134 -2.98 2.08 4.38
CA ASP A 134 -3.23 2.79 5.64
C ASP A 134 -4.57 2.37 6.26
N ILE A 135 -4.57 1.93 7.52
CA ILE A 135 -5.79 1.66 8.30
C ILE A 135 -5.79 2.53 9.55
N LEU A 136 -6.89 3.26 9.74
CA LEU A 136 -7.16 4.06 10.91
C LEU A 136 -8.23 3.39 11.76
N CYS A 137 -7.95 3.20 13.05
CA CYS A 137 -8.91 2.78 14.05
C CYS A 137 -9.10 3.87 15.08
N ALA A 138 -10.35 4.20 15.42
CA ALA A 138 -10.70 5.09 16.51
C ALA A 138 -11.81 4.47 17.35
N ALA A 139 -11.72 4.60 18.67
CA ALA A 139 -12.68 4.04 19.60
C ALA A 139 -12.96 5.02 20.75
N LYS A 140 -14.08 4.80 21.47
CA LYS A 140 -14.56 5.68 22.54
C LYS A 140 -13.56 5.86 23.70
N ASN A 141 -12.75 4.84 23.99
CA ASN A 141 -11.72 4.87 25.01
C ASN A 141 -10.51 4.01 24.62
N ARG A 142 -9.43 4.12 25.37
CA ARG A 142 -8.17 3.42 25.09
C ARG A 142 -8.28 1.90 25.21
N ASP A 143 -9.07 1.38 26.13
CA ASP A 143 -9.24 -0.06 26.31
C ASP A 143 -9.96 -0.67 25.10
N ARG A 144 -11.03 0.00 24.63
CA ARG A 144 -11.75 -0.42 23.44
C ARG A 144 -10.88 -0.33 22.19
N LEU A 145 -10.08 0.74 22.08
CA LEU A 145 -9.12 0.89 20.97
C LEU A 145 -8.07 -0.23 20.98
N SER A 146 -7.54 -0.58 22.16
CA SER A 146 -6.56 -1.66 22.29
C SER A 146 -7.13 -3.02 21.89
N GLN A 147 -8.36 -3.33 22.32
CA GLN A 147 -9.06 -4.55 21.91
C GLN A 147 -9.30 -4.60 20.39
N CYS A 148 -9.79 -3.49 19.81
CA CYS A 148 -10.00 -3.35 18.37
C CYS A 148 -8.69 -3.53 17.59
N TYR A 149 -7.61 -2.91 18.05
CA TYR A 149 -6.30 -3.03 17.44
C TYR A 149 -5.74 -4.44 17.49
N SER A 150 -5.81 -5.12 18.65
CA SER A 150 -5.36 -6.51 18.79
C SER A 150 -6.10 -7.44 17.82
N TYR A 151 -7.41 -7.30 17.74
CA TYR A 151 -8.21 -8.11 16.81
C TYR A 151 -7.92 -7.78 15.33
N LEU A 152 -7.72 -6.49 15.03
CA LEU A 152 -7.30 -6.07 13.68
C LEU A 152 -5.97 -6.71 13.28
N GLN A 153 -4.99 -6.80 14.19
CA GLN A 153 -3.72 -7.45 13.91
C GLN A 153 -3.90 -8.93 13.53
N GLU A 154 -4.77 -9.66 14.23
CA GLU A 154 -5.08 -11.06 13.92
C GLU A 154 -5.76 -11.19 12.55
N VAL A 155 -6.75 -10.36 12.27
CA VAL A 155 -7.50 -10.38 11.00
C VAL A 155 -6.59 -10.06 9.81
N VAL A 156 -5.74 -9.04 9.94
CA VAL A 156 -4.78 -8.64 8.92
C VAL A 156 -3.74 -9.75 8.67
N ALA A 157 -3.21 -10.36 9.74
CA ALA A 157 -2.26 -11.46 9.65
C ALA A 157 -2.89 -12.70 8.99
N ASN A 158 -4.13 -13.04 9.32
CA ASN A 158 -4.87 -14.14 8.70
C ASN A 158 -5.13 -13.91 7.21
N ALA A 159 -5.21 -12.66 6.77
CA ALA A 159 -5.30 -12.29 5.35
C ALA A 159 -3.92 -12.31 4.63
N GLY A 160 -2.84 -12.67 5.32
CA GLY A 160 -1.48 -12.67 4.75
C GLY A 160 -0.85 -11.28 4.65
N LEU A 161 -1.43 -10.27 5.29
CA LEU A 161 -0.90 -8.91 5.32
C LEU A 161 -0.03 -8.70 6.57
N LEU A 162 0.95 -7.82 6.47
CA LEU A 162 1.87 -7.50 7.55
C LEU A 162 1.72 -6.04 7.97
N ILE A 163 1.76 -5.78 9.27
CA ILE A 163 1.80 -4.41 9.80
C ILE A 163 3.26 -3.97 9.91
N ALA A 164 3.54 -2.71 9.59
CA ALA A 164 4.83 -2.07 9.78
C ALA A 164 4.93 -1.50 11.22
N PRO A 165 5.67 -2.15 12.15
CA PRO A 165 5.65 -1.74 13.55
C PRO A 165 6.26 -0.36 13.78
N ASP A 166 7.22 0.01 12.94
CA ASP A 166 7.95 1.29 12.95
C ASP A 166 7.11 2.47 12.42
N LYS A 167 5.96 2.20 11.80
CA LYS A 167 5.07 3.21 11.25
C LYS A 167 3.75 3.37 12.01
N ILE A 168 3.58 2.66 13.11
CA ILE A 168 2.39 2.79 13.95
C ILE A 168 2.36 4.17 14.61
N GLN A 169 1.26 4.90 14.44
CA GLN A 169 1.06 6.23 14.99
C GLN A 169 -0.05 6.20 16.04
N MET A 170 0.27 6.54 17.30
CA MET A 170 -0.67 6.60 18.43
C MET A 170 -0.84 8.01 19.01
N ALA A 171 -0.24 9.02 18.36
CA ALA A 171 -0.15 10.37 18.90
C ALA A 171 -1.30 11.28 18.46
N THR A 172 -1.53 12.34 19.23
CA THR A 172 -2.50 13.41 18.93
C THR A 172 -2.20 14.21 17.67
N HIS A 173 -0.97 14.06 17.12
CA HIS A 173 -0.53 14.64 15.86
C HIS A 173 -0.08 13.51 14.93
N PHE A 174 -0.83 13.24 13.88
CA PHE A 174 -0.54 12.13 12.98
C PHE A 174 -0.75 12.52 11.51
N GLN A 175 -0.12 11.75 10.64
CA GLN A 175 -0.27 11.86 9.20
C GLN A 175 -1.16 10.71 8.71
N TYR A 176 -2.25 11.04 8.04
CA TYR A 176 -3.11 10.09 7.38
C TYR A 176 -3.44 10.61 5.99
N TRP A 177 -3.13 9.84 4.98
CA TRP A 177 -3.44 10.09 3.58
C TRP A 177 -3.24 11.57 3.17
N ARG A 178 -1.98 12.04 3.16
CA ARG A 178 -1.58 13.43 2.81
C ARG A 178 -2.25 14.53 3.66
N MET A 179 -2.86 14.17 4.76
CA MET A 179 -3.41 15.11 5.73
C MET A 179 -2.64 15.03 7.05
N GLN A 180 -2.38 16.18 7.64
CA GLN A 180 -1.90 16.26 9.03
C GLN A 180 -3.13 16.47 9.90
N VAL A 181 -3.41 15.52 10.78
CA VAL A 181 -4.46 15.65 11.78
C VAL A 181 -3.84 16.09 13.09
N GLN A 182 -4.27 17.23 13.60
CA GLN A 182 -3.86 17.81 14.87
C GLN A 182 -5.07 17.84 15.79
N GLU A 183 -4.90 17.95 17.12
CA GLU A 183 -5.97 17.89 18.12
C GLU A 183 -7.22 18.72 17.80
N ARG A 184 -7.12 19.77 17.01
CA ARG A 184 -8.25 20.67 16.66
C ARG A 184 -8.35 21.03 15.18
N ALA A 185 -7.50 20.50 14.31
CA ALA A 185 -7.50 20.87 12.91
C ALA A 185 -6.98 19.77 11.99
N ILE A 186 -7.65 19.61 10.85
CA ILE A 186 -7.18 18.78 9.73
C ILE A 186 -6.60 19.74 8.70
N LYS A 187 -5.31 19.60 8.39
CA LYS A 187 -4.62 20.44 7.40
C LYS A 187 -4.08 19.56 6.28
N PRO A 188 -4.23 19.95 5.01
CA PRO A 188 -3.55 19.29 3.92
C PRO A 188 -2.02 19.40 4.09
N GLN A 189 -1.30 18.36 3.74
CA GLN A 189 0.16 18.44 3.69
C GLN A 189 0.58 19.44 2.62
N LYS A 190 1.57 20.28 2.93
CA LYS A 190 2.18 21.18 1.94
C LYS A 190 2.92 20.34 0.90
N VAL A 191 2.43 20.36 -0.33
CA VAL A 191 3.13 19.77 -1.47
C VAL A 191 4.33 20.67 -1.81
N GLN A 192 5.54 20.20 -1.53
CA GLN A 192 6.75 20.87 -2.02
C GLN A 192 7.02 20.39 -3.45
N ILE A 193 6.68 21.21 -4.42
CA ILE A 193 7.09 21.01 -5.81
C ILE A 193 8.56 21.45 -5.92
N ARG A 194 9.49 20.52 -6.08
CA ARG A 194 10.87 20.84 -6.41
C ARG A 194 10.92 21.40 -7.83
N LYS A 195 11.28 22.67 -7.97
CA LYS A 195 11.42 23.37 -9.27
C LYS A 195 12.68 22.94 -10.06
N ASP A 196 13.48 22.01 -9.56
CA ASP A 196 14.80 21.71 -10.11
C ASP A 196 14.79 20.77 -11.34
N SER A 197 13.62 20.32 -11.81
CA SER A 197 13.51 19.39 -12.94
C SER A 197 13.11 20.02 -14.29
N LEU A 198 13.00 21.34 -14.37
CA LEU A 198 12.68 22.04 -15.63
C LEU A 198 13.90 22.80 -16.17
N LYS A 199 15.04 22.13 -16.33
CA LYS A 199 16.07 22.57 -17.29
C LYS A 199 15.89 21.73 -18.55
N THR A 200 14.99 22.16 -19.43
CA THR A 200 14.98 21.79 -20.84
C THR A 200 16.31 22.28 -21.46
N LYS A 201 17.05 21.35 -22.03
CA LYS A 201 18.03 21.63 -23.05
C LYS A 201 17.33 21.63 -24.42
#